data_201f6d7ce0d4e3a8c07f3569e198af43
#
_entry.id   201f6d7ce0d4e3a8c07f3569e198af43
#
_cell.length_a   1.000
_cell.length_b   1.000
_cell.length_c   1.000
_cell.angle_alpha   90.00
_cell.angle_beta   90.00
_cell.angle_gamma   90.00
#
_symmetry.space_group_name_H-M   'P 1'
#
loop_
_entity.id
_entity.type
_entity.pdbx_description
1 polymer ?
#
loop_
_entity_poly.entity_id
_entity_poly.type
_entity_poly.pdbx_seq_one_letter_code
_entity_poly.pdbx_strand_id
1 'polypeptide(L)'
;DGEDNFSSRHGWEFSLGKTFENGLMLRDFDDHRFHRGLLQDSFRRDALANYLQIVQPLLDTWIEELQENKSFNLYATMKELMFKISLELFFDEIDNSRQKELEKLFTDAIKSATSVVRTPLPFTKLRKGLKARRSLLKYFESKAENVDIESNTLFAELVKTNKHEGGLSNYEIAEHMIFLLLAAHDTTTSTLTTAIHHLSTDKNFYQELKKEANEISLTDISELKNGVKGESLFSEAMRMYPPVPFSLRYVMRDTVVENYKLDAGTYVAIGPLVLHNDERFWENPQECDPNRFLNADETNEAYFPFSGGAHTCIGKFFASYLFKNVIYKLVSNIETISSTEPLKINPAPIPFPRKDVKITL
;
A
#
# COMPACT_ATOMS: atom_id res chain seq x y z
N ASP A 1 21.62 -10.13 -12.52
CA ASP A 1 22.36 -11.34 -12.16
C ASP A 1 22.76 -11.24 -10.69
N GLY A 2 22.50 -12.26 -9.87
CA GLY A 2 22.78 -12.25 -8.43
C GLY A 2 21.53 -12.36 -7.56
N GLU A 3 20.37 -12.66 -8.12
CA GLU A 3 19.13 -12.84 -7.36
C GLU A 3 19.30 -13.83 -6.21
N ASP A 4 20.05 -14.93 -6.43
CA ASP A 4 20.29 -15.94 -5.38
C ASP A 4 21.31 -15.52 -4.31
N ASN A 5 21.93 -14.36 -4.44
CA ASN A 5 22.87 -13.86 -3.43
C ASN A 5 22.16 -13.12 -2.29
N PHE A 6 20.91 -12.68 -2.49
CA PHE A 6 20.17 -11.85 -1.56
C PHE A 6 18.81 -12.46 -1.22
N SER A 7 18.57 -12.71 0.06
CA SER A 7 17.29 -13.21 0.57
C SER A 7 16.42 -12.03 1.06
N SER A 8 15.21 -11.95 0.54
CA SER A 8 14.16 -11.08 1.09
C SER A 8 13.62 -11.68 2.40
N ARG A 9 13.39 -12.99 2.43
CA ARG A 9 12.88 -13.70 3.60
C ARG A 9 13.71 -13.42 4.84
N HIS A 10 15.01 -13.74 4.79
CA HIS A 10 15.91 -13.52 5.93
C HIS A 10 16.07 -12.03 6.25
N GLY A 11 16.03 -11.14 5.24
CA GLY A 11 16.06 -9.70 5.47
C GLY A 11 14.89 -9.18 6.31
N TRP A 12 13.68 -9.72 6.09
CA TRP A 12 12.46 -9.29 6.75
C TRP A 12 11.99 -10.17 7.92
N GLU A 13 12.58 -11.34 8.09
CA GLU A 13 12.13 -12.34 9.09
C GLU A 13 12.10 -11.77 10.51
N PHE A 14 13.08 -10.94 10.88
CA PHE A 14 13.10 -10.33 12.20
C PHE A 14 11.86 -9.48 12.48
N SER A 15 11.40 -8.67 11.52
CA SER A 15 10.27 -7.75 11.69
C SER A 15 8.93 -8.40 11.41
N LEU A 16 8.79 -9.10 10.30
CA LEU A 16 7.54 -9.61 9.77
C LEU A 16 7.33 -11.11 9.99
N GLY A 17 8.41 -11.90 10.11
CA GLY A 17 8.38 -13.36 10.06
C GLY A 17 7.39 -14.04 11.00
N LYS A 18 7.24 -13.53 12.21
CA LYS A 18 6.27 -14.12 13.16
C LYS A 18 4.81 -13.87 12.84
N THR A 19 4.50 -12.82 12.08
CA THR A 19 3.13 -12.40 11.82
C THR A 19 2.71 -12.63 10.37
N PHE A 20 3.67 -12.61 9.43
CA PHE A 20 3.41 -12.66 7.99
C PHE A 20 4.36 -13.65 7.28
N GLU A 21 4.76 -14.73 7.95
CA GLU A 21 5.85 -15.65 7.55
C GLU A 21 5.71 -16.27 6.17
N ASN A 22 4.49 -16.45 5.67
CA ASN A 22 4.22 -17.04 4.36
C ASN A 22 3.73 -16.01 3.32
N GLY A 23 3.77 -14.72 3.65
CA GLY A 23 3.47 -13.65 2.70
C GLY A 23 4.51 -13.57 1.58
N LEU A 24 4.11 -13.01 0.43
CA LEU A 24 4.94 -12.96 -0.77
C LEU A 24 6.33 -12.33 -0.54
N MET A 25 6.42 -11.31 0.31
CA MET A 25 7.69 -10.63 0.62
C MET A 25 8.67 -11.49 1.42
N LEU A 26 8.17 -12.53 2.11
CA LEU A 26 8.96 -13.46 2.91
C LEU A 26 9.18 -14.82 2.20
N ARG A 27 9.17 -14.76 0.88
CA ARG A 27 9.53 -15.89 0.01
C ARG A 27 10.71 -15.50 -0.85
N ASP A 28 11.51 -16.45 -1.26
CA ASP A 28 12.70 -16.24 -2.08
C ASP A 28 12.70 -17.14 -3.32
N PHE A 29 13.44 -16.76 -4.31
CA PHE A 29 13.84 -17.54 -5.48
C PHE A 29 12.66 -18.24 -6.19
N ASP A 30 12.72 -19.53 -6.39
CA ASP A 30 11.68 -20.32 -7.08
C ASP A 30 10.35 -20.32 -6.33
N ASP A 31 10.37 -20.36 -4.99
CA ASP A 31 9.18 -20.28 -4.16
C ASP A 31 8.47 -18.91 -4.33
N HIS A 32 9.26 -17.83 -4.35
CA HIS A 32 8.71 -16.50 -4.64
C HIS A 32 8.14 -16.41 -6.05
N ARG A 33 8.89 -16.91 -7.08
CA ARG A 33 8.42 -16.88 -8.47
C ARG A 33 7.12 -17.64 -8.66
N PHE A 34 7.00 -18.81 -8.06
CA PHE A 34 5.79 -19.64 -8.10
C PHE A 34 4.59 -18.88 -7.50
N HIS A 35 4.68 -18.46 -6.25
CA HIS A 35 3.59 -17.76 -5.58
C HIS A 35 3.24 -16.41 -6.24
N ARG A 36 4.25 -15.66 -6.70
CA ARG A 36 4.03 -14.42 -7.43
C ARG A 36 3.26 -14.66 -8.74
N GLY A 37 3.59 -15.70 -9.48
CA GLY A 37 2.88 -16.08 -10.71
C GLY A 37 1.39 -16.30 -10.46
N LEU A 38 1.04 -17.04 -9.41
CA LEU A 38 -0.33 -17.34 -9.05
C LEU A 38 -1.12 -16.11 -8.54
N LEU A 39 -0.45 -15.19 -7.85
CA LEU A 39 -1.08 -13.95 -7.37
C LEU A 39 -1.25 -12.92 -8.48
N GLN A 40 -0.39 -12.92 -9.51
CA GLN A 40 -0.34 -11.88 -10.53
C GLN A 40 -1.64 -11.78 -11.34
N ASP A 41 -2.37 -12.89 -11.49
CA ASP A 41 -3.63 -12.94 -12.22
C ASP A 41 -4.70 -12.07 -11.58
N SER A 42 -4.75 -12.02 -10.23
CA SER A 42 -5.65 -11.15 -9.47
C SER A 42 -5.31 -9.65 -9.59
N PHE A 43 -4.20 -9.30 -10.24
CA PHE A 43 -3.79 -7.91 -10.50
C PHE A 43 -3.77 -7.57 -12.00
N ARG A 44 -4.44 -8.37 -12.83
CA ARG A 44 -4.64 -8.07 -14.26
C ARG A 44 -5.58 -6.88 -14.43
N ARG A 45 -5.51 -6.26 -15.60
CA ARG A 45 -6.25 -5.03 -15.92
C ARG A 45 -7.75 -5.16 -15.66
N ASP A 46 -8.36 -6.28 -16.06
CA ASP A 46 -9.79 -6.49 -15.92
C ASP A 46 -10.19 -6.62 -14.44
N ALA A 47 -9.42 -7.35 -13.64
CA ALA A 47 -9.63 -7.44 -12.20
C ALA A 47 -9.51 -6.06 -11.54
N LEU A 48 -8.50 -5.26 -11.90
CA LEU A 48 -8.34 -3.91 -11.39
C LEU A 48 -9.52 -3.00 -11.75
N ALA A 49 -10.09 -3.12 -12.96
CA ALA A 49 -11.28 -2.37 -13.36
C ALA A 49 -12.49 -2.70 -12.46
N ASN A 50 -12.69 -3.98 -12.16
CA ASN A 50 -13.75 -4.42 -11.26
C ASN A 50 -13.56 -3.87 -9.84
N TYR A 51 -12.33 -3.90 -9.30
CA TYR A 51 -12.05 -3.35 -7.96
C TYR A 51 -12.35 -1.85 -7.90
N LEU A 52 -12.03 -1.08 -8.95
CA LEU A 52 -12.32 0.34 -8.99
C LEU A 52 -13.83 0.62 -9.03
N GLN A 53 -14.63 -0.24 -9.68
CA GLN A 53 -16.08 -0.14 -9.67
C GLN A 53 -16.66 -0.40 -8.26
N ILE A 54 -16.16 -1.43 -7.56
CA ILE A 54 -16.57 -1.75 -6.18
C ILE A 54 -16.29 -0.57 -5.24
N VAL A 55 -15.22 0.17 -5.46
CA VAL A 55 -14.81 1.30 -4.61
C VAL A 55 -15.69 2.55 -4.80
N GLN A 56 -16.32 2.75 -5.96
CA GLN A 56 -17.06 3.99 -6.26
C GLN A 56 -18.14 4.35 -5.22
N PRO A 57 -19.05 3.45 -4.78
CA PRO A 57 -20.06 3.79 -3.80
C PRO A 57 -19.47 4.23 -2.45
N LEU A 58 -18.32 3.64 -2.05
CA LEU A 58 -17.63 4.03 -0.84
C LEU A 58 -17.07 5.46 -0.94
N LEU A 59 -16.54 5.82 -2.11
CA LEU A 59 -16.05 7.18 -2.36
C LEU A 59 -17.20 8.19 -2.42
N ASP A 60 -18.36 7.83 -2.96
CA ASP A 60 -19.54 8.69 -2.96
C ASP A 60 -19.98 9.00 -1.53
N THR A 61 -20.16 7.98 -0.70
CA THR A 61 -20.49 8.14 0.72
C THR A 61 -19.45 8.97 1.47
N TRP A 62 -18.17 8.73 1.21
CA TRP A 62 -17.09 9.50 1.84
C TRP A 62 -17.16 11.00 1.48
N ILE A 63 -17.45 11.36 0.23
CA ILE A 63 -17.61 12.75 -0.19
C ILE A 63 -18.81 13.41 0.49
N GLU A 64 -19.93 12.71 0.59
CA GLU A 64 -21.12 13.20 1.31
C GLU A 64 -20.79 13.50 2.78
N GLU A 65 -20.10 12.56 3.48
CA GLU A 65 -19.63 12.75 4.85
C GLU A 65 -18.72 13.98 5.00
N LEU A 66 -17.82 14.23 4.02
CA LEU A 66 -16.95 15.40 4.03
C LEU A 66 -17.75 16.71 3.85
N GLN A 67 -18.70 16.73 2.92
CA GLN A 67 -19.53 17.92 2.65
C GLN A 67 -20.42 18.29 3.84
N GLU A 68 -20.91 17.30 4.59
CA GLU A 68 -21.68 17.52 5.81
C GLU A 68 -20.81 18.11 6.94
N ASN A 69 -19.64 17.51 7.17
CA ASN A 69 -18.79 17.83 8.31
C ASN A 69 -17.95 19.12 8.13
N LYS A 70 -17.75 19.61 6.88
CA LYS A 70 -16.95 20.78 6.53
C LYS A 70 -15.49 20.76 6.95
N SER A 71 -15.06 19.80 7.73
CA SER A 71 -13.68 19.60 8.12
C SER A 71 -13.44 18.17 8.60
N PHE A 72 -12.20 17.68 8.49
CA PHE A 72 -11.83 16.32 8.90
C PHE A 72 -10.38 16.22 9.38
N ASN A 73 -10.09 15.20 10.18
CA ASN A 73 -8.73 14.84 10.58
C ASN A 73 -8.12 13.96 9.49
N LEU A 74 -7.10 14.46 8.81
CA LEU A 74 -6.59 13.91 7.55
C LEU A 74 -6.21 12.44 7.64
N TYR A 75 -5.29 12.10 8.53
CA TYR A 75 -4.78 10.73 8.64
C TYR A 75 -5.84 9.74 9.13
N ALA A 76 -6.62 10.14 10.14
CA ALA A 76 -7.68 9.31 10.68
C ALA A 76 -8.75 8.99 9.62
N THR A 77 -9.17 10.00 8.85
CA THR A 77 -10.16 9.84 7.78
C THR A 77 -9.62 8.97 6.64
N MET A 78 -8.37 9.18 6.21
CA MET A 78 -7.77 8.32 5.17
C MET A 78 -7.64 6.88 5.64
N LYS A 79 -7.28 6.67 6.89
CA LYS A 79 -7.18 5.33 7.48
C LYS A 79 -8.53 4.61 7.52
N GLU A 80 -9.58 5.32 7.89
CA GLU A 80 -10.95 4.80 7.91
C GLU A 80 -11.43 4.46 6.49
N LEU A 81 -11.23 5.38 5.53
CA LEU A 81 -11.58 5.14 4.12
C LEU A 81 -10.86 3.91 3.56
N MET A 82 -9.56 3.82 3.76
CA MET A 82 -8.78 2.68 3.27
C MET A 82 -9.19 1.37 3.96
N PHE A 83 -9.63 1.44 5.21
CA PHE A 83 -10.15 0.27 5.90
C PHE A 83 -11.52 -0.17 5.33
N LYS A 84 -12.45 0.77 5.09
CA LYS A 84 -13.74 0.48 4.42
C LYS A 84 -13.52 -0.17 3.05
N ILE A 85 -12.60 0.37 2.23
CA ILE A 85 -12.22 -0.22 0.94
C ILE A 85 -11.64 -1.63 1.11
N SER A 86 -10.81 -1.84 2.14
CA SER A 86 -10.23 -3.16 2.41
C SER A 86 -11.30 -4.18 2.81
N LEU A 87 -12.34 -3.79 3.53
CA LEU A 87 -13.44 -4.70 3.88
C LEU A 87 -14.16 -5.21 2.64
N GLU A 88 -14.47 -4.35 1.69
CA GLU A 88 -15.17 -4.73 0.46
C GLU A 88 -14.29 -5.61 -0.45
N LEU A 89 -13.01 -5.24 -0.63
CA LEU A 89 -12.15 -5.91 -1.61
C LEU A 89 -11.49 -7.18 -1.07
N PHE A 90 -11.11 -7.20 0.22
CA PHE A 90 -10.29 -8.26 0.78
C PHE A 90 -11.08 -9.22 1.68
N PHE A 91 -12.12 -8.74 2.34
CA PHE A 91 -12.88 -9.59 3.24
C PHE A 91 -14.18 -10.13 2.61
N ASP A 92 -14.63 -9.53 1.50
CA ASP A 92 -15.93 -9.87 0.91
C ASP A 92 -17.04 -9.93 1.99
N GLU A 93 -17.07 -8.91 2.87
CA GLU A 93 -17.88 -8.90 4.08
C GLU A 93 -18.66 -7.59 4.21
N ILE A 94 -19.97 -7.69 4.23
CA ILE A 94 -20.89 -6.55 4.28
C ILE A 94 -21.56 -6.42 5.66
N ASP A 95 -21.45 -7.44 6.55
CA ASP A 95 -22.07 -7.39 7.87
C ASP A 95 -21.34 -6.43 8.82
N ASN A 96 -21.98 -5.29 9.09
CA ASN A 96 -21.44 -4.24 9.97
C ASN A 96 -21.09 -4.73 11.39
N SER A 97 -21.74 -5.79 11.88
CA SER A 97 -21.45 -6.34 13.20
C SER A 97 -20.07 -7.01 13.24
N ARG A 98 -19.71 -7.67 12.16
CA ARG A 98 -18.45 -8.38 11.99
C ARG A 98 -17.29 -7.47 11.58
N GLN A 99 -17.59 -6.38 10.90
CA GLN A 99 -16.58 -5.39 10.48
C GLN A 99 -15.71 -4.90 11.63
N LYS A 100 -16.32 -4.54 12.77
CA LYS A 100 -15.58 -4.09 13.97
C LYS A 100 -14.67 -5.17 14.56
N GLU A 101 -15.08 -6.43 14.49
CA GLU A 101 -14.24 -7.54 14.93
C GLU A 101 -13.03 -7.69 13.99
N LEU A 102 -13.26 -7.71 12.67
CA LEU A 102 -12.22 -7.82 11.66
C LEU A 102 -11.23 -6.67 11.72
N GLU A 103 -11.72 -5.44 11.89
CA GLU A 103 -10.89 -4.24 12.09
C GLU A 103 -9.94 -4.40 13.28
N LYS A 104 -10.47 -4.88 14.40
CA LYS A 104 -9.67 -5.10 15.59
C LYS A 104 -8.61 -6.19 15.37
N LEU A 105 -9.01 -7.32 14.75
CA LEU A 105 -8.07 -8.41 14.45
C LEU A 105 -6.96 -7.93 13.50
N PHE A 106 -7.32 -7.22 12.46
CA PHE A 106 -6.37 -6.64 11.50
C PHE A 106 -5.41 -5.65 12.17
N THR A 107 -5.95 -4.70 12.94
CA THR A 107 -5.15 -3.71 13.68
C THR A 107 -4.19 -4.37 14.67
N ASP A 108 -4.63 -5.40 15.38
CA ASP A 108 -3.81 -6.15 16.33
C ASP A 108 -2.68 -6.93 15.62
N ALA A 109 -2.96 -7.49 14.43
CA ALA A 109 -1.96 -8.17 13.60
C ALA A 109 -0.89 -7.19 13.11
N ILE A 110 -1.26 -6.04 12.56
CA ILE A 110 -0.31 -5.00 12.12
C ILE A 110 0.55 -4.50 13.27
N LYS A 111 -0.05 -4.16 14.41
CA LYS A 111 0.69 -3.67 15.60
C LYS A 111 1.70 -4.68 16.12
N SER A 112 1.54 -5.96 15.82
CA SER A 112 2.50 -6.99 16.24
C SER A 112 3.78 -6.97 15.41
N ALA A 113 3.70 -6.62 14.12
CA ALA A 113 4.85 -6.53 13.23
C ALA A 113 5.87 -5.48 13.71
N THR A 114 5.36 -4.38 14.30
CA THR A 114 6.19 -3.29 14.85
C THR A 114 6.46 -3.41 16.36
N SER A 115 6.17 -4.57 16.97
CA SER A 115 6.37 -4.78 18.40
C SER A 115 7.85 -4.85 18.74
N VAL A 116 8.29 -4.01 19.69
CA VAL A 116 9.66 -4.04 20.23
C VAL A 116 9.92 -5.34 20.99
N VAL A 117 8.93 -5.80 21.76
CA VAL A 117 9.04 -7.09 22.48
C VAL A 117 8.75 -8.22 21.52
N ARG A 118 9.80 -8.93 21.07
CA ARG A 118 9.73 -10.02 20.08
C ARG A 118 9.44 -11.41 20.68
N THR A 119 9.15 -11.47 21.99
CA THR A 119 8.71 -12.70 22.68
C THR A 119 7.20 -12.61 22.97
N PRO A 120 6.41 -13.65 22.68
CA PRO A 120 4.95 -13.60 22.84
C PRO A 120 4.51 -13.83 24.30
N LEU A 121 5.03 -13.00 25.24
CA LEU A 121 4.66 -13.03 26.63
C LEU A 121 3.23 -12.54 26.86
N PRO A 122 2.58 -12.87 27.99
CA PRO A 122 1.29 -12.30 28.36
C PRO A 122 1.27 -10.78 28.24
N PHE A 123 0.15 -10.22 27.74
CA PHE A 123 -0.08 -8.78 27.56
C PHE A 123 0.79 -8.08 26.48
N THR A 124 1.72 -8.77 25.80
CA THR A 124 2.52 -8.16 24.73
C THR A 124 1.70 -7.95 23.46
N LYS A 125 2.06 -6.90 22.68
CA LYS A 125 1.48 -6.64 21.35
C LYS A 125 1.69 -7.83 20.42
N LEU A 126 2.87 -8.47 20.47
CA LEU A 126 3.19 -9.65 19.67
C LEU A 126 2.22 -10.80 19.93
N ARG A 127 2.00 -11.18 21.20
CA ARG A 127 1.06 -12.27 21.54
C ARG A 127 -0.36 -11.98 21.07
N LYS A 128 -0.79 -10.71 21.23
CA LYS A 128 -2.12 -10.26 20.79
C LYS A 128 -2.27 -10.37 19.27
N GLY A 129 -1.27 -9.91 18.53
CA GLY A 129 -1.26 -10.00 17.07
C GLY A 129 -1.17 -11.43 16.55
N LEU A 130 -0.39 -12.30 17.17
CA LEU A 130 -0.34 -13.74 16.80
C LEU A 130 -1.68 -14.45 17.05
N LYS A 131 -2.44 -14.03 18.08
CA LYS A 131 -3.80 -14.52 18.28
C LYS A 131 -4.73 -14.00 17.18
N ALA A 132 -4.64 -12.71 16.87
CA ALA A 132 -5.42 -12.07 15.81
C ALA A 132 -5.13 -12.72 14.43
N ARG A 133 -3.86 -12.95 14.09
CA ARG A 133 -3.46 -13.65 12.87
C ARG A 133 -4.12 -15.02 12.75
N ARG A 134 -4.12 -15.82 13.83
CA ARG A 134 -4.77 -17.14 13.81
C ARG A 134 -6.28 -17.04 13.56
N SER A 135 -6.93 -16.01 14.09
CA SER A 135 -8.36 -15.79 13.84
C SER A 135 -8.62 -15.36 12.39
N LEU A 136 -7.78 -14.49 11.83
CA LEU A 136 -7.85 -14.09 10.42
C LEU A 136 -7.59 -15.26 9.47
N LEU A 137 -6.59 -16.10 9.76
CA LEU A 137 -6.33 -17.32 8.97
C LEU A 137 -7.57 -18.20 8.88
N LYS A 138 -8.16 -18.54 10.04
CA LYS A 138 -9.37 -19.36 10.09
C LYS A 138 -10.53 -18.71 9.33
N TYR A 139 -10.65 -17.38 9.41
CA TYR A 139 -11.68 -16.65 8.69
C TYR A 139 -11.51 -16.80 7.18
N PHE A 140 -10.32 -16.46 6.63
CA PHE A 140 -10.08 -16.52 5.20
C PHE A 140 -10.09 -17.97 4.66
N GLU A 141 -9.55 -18.92 5.41
CA GLU A 141 -9.54 -20.33 5.03
C GLU A 141 -10.99 -20.87 4.90
N SER A 142 -11.84 -20.57 5.88
CA SER A 142 -13.27 -20.94 5.85
C SER A 142 -14.04 -20.19 4.74
N LYS A 143 -13.76 -18.90 4.54
CA LYS A 143 -14.38 -18.11 3.47
C LYS A 143 -14.00 -18.63 2.07
N ALA A 144 -12.75 -19.06 1.86
CA ALA A 144 -12.29 -19.58 0.59
C ALA A 144 -13.06 -20.82 0.10
N GLU A 145 -13.65 -21.59 1.00
CA GLU A 145 -14.50 -22.74 0.65
C GLU A 145 -15.84 -22.31 0.03
N ASN A 146 -16.38 -21.15 0.46
CA ASN A 146 -17.76 -20.73 0.18
C ASN A 146 -17.85 -19.33 -0.44
N VAL A 147 -16.73 -18.76 -0.92
CA VAL A 147 -16.74 -17.44 -1.54
C VAL A 147 -17.59 -17.45 -2.82
N ASP A 148 -18.36 -16.39 -3.03
CA ASP A 148 -19.00 -16.13 -4.31
C ASP A 148 -17.93 -15.66 -5.31
N ILE A 149 -17.49 -16.56 -6.19
CA ILE A 149 -16.46 -16.27 -7.20
C ILE A 149 -16.91 -15.29 -8.29
N GLU A 150 -18.18 -14.94 -8.34
CA GLU A 150 -18.73 -13.93 -9.23
C GLU A 150 -18.80 -12.53 -8.60
N SER A 151 -18.41 -12.40 -7.32
CA SER A 151 -18.42 -11.11 -6.60
C SER A 151 -17.41 -10.09 -7.12
N ASN A 152 -16.46 -10.49 -7.96
CA ASN A 152 -15.40 -9.65 -8.54
C ASN A 152 -14.50 -8.94 -7.51
N THR A 153 -14.52 -9.37 -6.23
CA THR A 153 -13.59 -8.88 -5.20
C THR A 153 -12.19 -9.45 -5.40
N LEU A 154 -11.17 -8.84 -4.82
CA LEU A 154 -9.80 -9.36 -4.88
C LEU A 154 -9.71 -10.76 -4.26
N PHE A 155 -10.45 -11.00 -3.19
CA PHE A 155 -10.50 -12.30 -2.54
C PHE A 155 -11.14 -13.36 -3.44
N ALA A 156 -12.29 -13.06 -4.03
CA ALA A 156 -12.97 -13.96 -4.97
C ALA A 156 -12.09 -14.26 -6.20
N GLU A 157 -11.46 -13.24 -6.76
CA GLU A 157 -10.56 -13.41 -7.92
C GLU A 157 -9.34 -14.28 -7.56
N LEU A 158 -8.76 -14.10 -6.37
CA LEU A 158 -7.65 -14.93 -5.90
C LEU A 158 -8.08 -16.41 -5.73
N VAL A 159 -9.25 -16.66 -5.18
CA VAL A 159 -9.79 -18.03 -5.06
C VAL A 159 -10.07 -18.63 -6.43
N LYS A 160 -10.72 -17.88 -7.33
CA LYS A 160 -11.08 -18.30 -8.69
C LYS A 160 -9.86 -18.68 -9.51
N THR A 161 -8.84 -17.83 -9.53
CA THR A 161 -7.61 -18.06 -10.31
C THR A 161 -6.76 -19.23 -9.80
N ASN A 162 -6.98 -19.64 -8.56
CA ASN A 162 -6.25 -20.77 -7.95
C ASN A 162 -7.07 -22.07 -7.81
N LYS A 163 -8.31 -22.14 -8.31
CA LYS A 163 -9.14 -23.36 -8.34
C LYS A 163 -8.72 -24.31 -9.49
N HIS A 164 -7.46 -24.70 -9.53
CA HIS A 164 -6.94 -25.67 -10.49
C HIS A 164 -5.85 -26.54 -9.87
N GLU A 165 -5.51 -27.65 -10.49
CA GLU A 165 -4.41 -28.51 -10.04
C GLU A 165 -3.09 -27.73 -10.06
N GLY A 166 -2.37 -27.73 -8.95
CA GLY A 166 -1.14 -26.94 -8.77
C GLY A 166 -1.36 -25.48 -8.35
N GLY A 167 -2.60 -25.03 -8.10
CA GLY A 167 -2.90 -23.75 -7.49
C GLY A 167 -2.68 -23.71 -5.98
N LEU A 168 -2.94 -22.55 -5.36
CA LEU A 168 -2.80 -22.37 -3.92
C LEU A 168 -3.89 -23.13 -3.14
N SER A 169 -3.51 -23.72 -2.02
CA SER A 169 -4.48 -24.21 -1.02
C SER A 169 -5.22 -23.07 -0.34
N ASN A 170 -6.38 -23.36 0.26
CA ASN A 170 -7.12 -22.37 1.04
C ASN A 170 -6.28 -21.74 2.16
N TYR A 171 -5.40 -22.49 2.77
CA TYR A 171 -4.45 -21.99 3.76
C TYR A 171 -3.46 -20.99 3.15
N GLU A 172 -2.88 -21.28 2.01
CA GLU A 172 -1.93 -20.37 1.33
C GLU A 172 -2.64 -19.10 0.83
N ILE A 173 -3.87 -19.23 0.33
CA ILE A 173 -4.72 -18.08 -0.01
C ILE A 173 -4.93 -17.21 1.24
N ALA A 174 -5.28 -17.79 2.38
CA ALA A 174 -5.46 -17.05 3.63
C ALA A 174 -4.19 -16.33 4.09
N GLU A 175 -3.02 -16.97 3.97
CA GLU A 175 -1.72 -16.34 4.27
C GLU A 175 -1.44 -15.14 3.36
N HIS A 176 -1.69 -15.27 2.06
CA HIS A 176 -1.54 -14.17 1.12
C HIS A 176 -2.52 -13.04 1.37
N MET A 177 -3.79 -13.35 1.70
CA MET A 177 -4.79 -12.34 2.03
C MET A 177 -4.39 -11.49 3.23
N ILE A 178 -3.89 -12.12 4.29
CA ILE A 178 -3.42 -11.38 5.49
C ILE A 178 -2.23 -10.48 5.13
N PHE A 179 -1.32 -10.97 4.29
CA PHE A 179 -0.16 -10.19 3.85
C PHE A 179 -0.56 -9.04 2.91
N LEU A 180 -1.44 -9.29 1.94
CA LEU A 180 -1.93 -8.26 1.00
C LEU A 180 -2.69 -7.14 1.72
N LEU A 181 -3.47 -7.49 2.75
CA LEU A 181 -4.11 -6.51 3.63
C LEU A 181 -3.11 -5.57 4.29
N LEU A 182 -2.03 -6.12 4.89
CA LEU A 182 -0.95 -5.31 5.47
C LEU A 182 -0.34 -4.40 4.41
N ALA A 183 -0.05 -4.94 3.23
CA ALA A 183 0.65 -4.23 2.17
C ALA A 183 -0.18 -3.07 1.59
N ALA A 184 -1.49 -3.24 1.42
CA ALA A 184 -2.35 -2.28 0.74
C ALA A 184 -2.85 -1.12 1.63
N HIS A 185 -3.13 -1.39 2.91
CA HIS A 185 -3.83 -0.45 3.77
C HIS A 185 -2.95 0.74 4.21
N ASP A 186 -1.90 0.50 4.98
CA ASP A 186 -1.12 1.58 5.60
C ASP A 186 -0.25 2.33 4.58
N THR A 187 0.21 1.67 3.52
CA THR A 187 1.03 2.29 2.47
C THR A 187 0.23 3.32 1.67
N THR A 188 -0.98 2.97 1.24
CA THR A 188 -1.86 3.88 0.50
C THR A 188 -2.38 5.00 1.40
N THR A 189 -2.71 4.71 2.66
CA THR A 189 -3.07 5.73 3.67
C THR A 189 -1.99 6.79 3.81
N SER A 190 -0.72 6.39 3.92
CA SER A 190 0.42 7.29 4.04
C SER A 190 0.57 8.20 2.82
N THR A 191 0.50 7.62 1.61
CA THR A 191 0.64 8.35 0.35
C THR A 191 -0.50 9.36 0.16
N LEU A 192 -1.75 8.96 0.40
CA LEU A 192 -2.92 9.85 0.35
C LEU A 192 -2.81 11.00 1.37
N THR A 193 -2.34 10.71 2.59
CA THR A 193 -2.14 11.73 3.63
C THR A 193 -1.16 12.81 3.16
N THR A 194 -0.04 12.42 2.58
CA THR A 194 0.96 13.35 2.05
C THR A 194 0.39 14.19 0.91
N ALA A 195 -0.27 13.55 -0.06
CA ALA A 195 -0.84 14.21 -1.22
C ALA A 195 -1.97 15.21 -0.86
N ILE A 196 -2.91 14.81 -0.03
CA ILE A 196 -4.04 15.69 0.36
C ILE A 196 -3.54 16.87 1.20
N HIS A 197 -2.53 16.66 2.06
CA HIS A 197 -1.90 17.79 2.74
C HIS A 197 -1.28 18.77 1.75
N HIS A 198 -0.52 18.30 0.74
CA HIS A 198 0.01 19.18 -0.30
C HIS A 198 -1.11 19.96 -1.01
N LEU A 199 -2.15 19.27 -1.46
CA LEU A 199 -3.32 19.90 -2.09
C LEU A 199 -4.01 20.95 -1.22
N SER A 200 -3.95 20.81 0.11
CA SER A 200 -4.51 21.80 1.05
C SER A 200 -3.67 23.06 1.18
N THR A 201 -2.43 23.05 0.70
CA THR A 201 -1.49 24.18 0.76
C THR A 201 -1.17 24.78 -0.61
N ASP A 202 -1.35 24.03 -1.69
CA ASP A 202 -1.15 24.48 -3.08
C ASP A 202 -2.48 24.57 -3.84
N LYS A 203 -3.09 25.75 -3.78
CA LYS A 203 -4.37 26.02 -4.46
C LYS A 203 -4.26 25.96 -5.99
N ASN A 204 -3.12 26.34 -6.55
CA ASN A 204 -2.93 26.36 -8.01
C ASN A 204 -2.92 24.93 -8.54
N PHE A 205 -2.09 24.08 -7.96
CA PHE A 205 -2.03 22.68 -8.34
C PHE A 205 -3.38 21.95 -8.09
N TYR A 206 -4.09 22.31 -7.00
CA TYR A 206 -5.45 21.81 -6.74
C TYR A 206 -6.40 22.10 -7.91
N GLN A 207 -6.44 23.34 -8.41
CA GLN A 207 -7.33 23.74 -9.50
C GLN A 207 -6.92 23.11 -10.85
N GLU A 208 -5.64 22.95 -11.09
CA GLU A 208 -5.16 22.26 -12.29
C GLU A 208 -5.51 20.77 -12.27
N LEU A 209 -5.36 20.12 -11.13
CA LEU A 209 -5.74 18.72 -10.93
C LEU A 209 -7.26 18.51 -11.03
N LYS A 210 -8.06 19.48 -10.53
CA LYS A 210 -9.52 19.48 -10.68
C LYS A 210 -9.94 19.51 -12.15
N LYS A 211 -9.28 20.29 -12.99
CA LYS A 211 -9.54 20.31 -14.44
C LYS A 211 -9.28 18.95 -15.07
N GLU A 212 -8.13 18.35 -14.80
CA GLU A 212 -7.78 17.01 -15.27
C GLU A 212 -8.83 15.97 -14.80
N ALA A 213 -9.18 16.00 -13.50
CA ALA A 213 -10.12 15.06 -12.90
C ALA A 213 -11.52 15.09 -13.54
N ASN A 214 -11.98 16.25 -14.03
CA ASN A 214 -13.27 16.40 -14.68
C ASN A 214 -13.31 15.83 -16.12
N GLU A 215 -12.16 15.53 -16.69
CA GLU A 215 -12.01 14.95 -18.04
C GLU A 215 -11.77 13.44 -18.03
N ILE A 216 -11.64 12.83 -16.84
CA ILE A 216 -11.26 11.42 -16.65
C ILE A 216 -12.38 10.62 -15.99
N SER A 217 -12.75 9.49 -16.60
CA SER A 217 -13.63 8.50 -16.00
C SER A 217 -12.90 7.73 -14.90
N LEU A 218 -13.45 7.71 -13.69
CA LEU A 218 -12.85 7.04 -12.52
C LEU A 218 -12.89 5.51 -12.62
N THR A 219 -13.70 4.95 -13.50
CA THR A 219 -13.85 3.50 -13.70
C THR A 219 -13.17 3.00 -14.97
N ASP A 220 -12.70 3.89 -15.84
CA ASP A 220 -11.93 3.51 -17.03
C ASP A 220 -10.42 3.60 -16.75
N ILE A 221 -9.80 2.42 -16.63
CA ILE A 221 -8.33 2.32 -16.43
C ILE A 221 -7.53 3.01 -17.55
N SER A 222 -8.05 3.04 -18.78
CA SER A 222 -7.35 3.69 -19.90
C SER A 222 -7.30 5.20 -19.70
N GLU A 223 -8.38 5.79 -19.24
CA GLU A 223 -8.44 7.22 -18.93
C GLU A 223 -7.64 7.54 -17.67
N LEU A 224 -7.78 6.75 -16.59
CA LEU A 224 -6.97 6.89 -15.37
C LEU A 224 -5.47 6.81 -15.63
N LYS A 225 -5.05 5.96 -16.59
CA LYS A 225 -3.65 5.88 -16.99
C LYS A 225 -3.14 7.19 -17.58
N ASN A 226 -3.99 7.95 -18.27
CA ASN A 226 -3.66 9.20 -18.93
C ASN A 226 -3.67 10.41 -17.98
N GLY A 227 -4.10 10.23 -16.72
CA GLY A 227 -4.08 11.28 -15.70
C GLY A 227 -2.66 11.62 -15.25
N VAL A 228 -2.03 12.57 -15.93
CA VAL A 228 -0.62 12.94 -15.76
C VAL A 228 -0.37 13.67 -14.46
N LYS A 229 -1.24 14.62 -14.08
CA LYS A 229 -1.11 15.38 -12.83
C LYS A 229 -1.39 14.51 -11.61
N GLY A 230 -2.40 13.63 -11.71
CA GLY A 230 -2.66 12.64 -10.66
C GLY A 230 -1.48 11.69 -10.44
N GLU A 231 -0.83 11.23 -11.52
CA GLU A 231 0.37 10.38 -11.44
C GLU A 231 1.57 11.15 -10.89
N SER A 232 1.75 12.43 -11.27
CA SER A 232 2.84 13.25 -10.76
C SER A 232 2.70 13.54 -9.26
N LEU A 233 1.48 13.81 -8.79
CA LEU A 233 1.20 13.95 -7.35
C LEU A 233 1.44 12.64 -6.58
N PHE A 234 1.02 11.51 -7.13
CA PHE A 234 1.29 10.20 -6.57
C PHE A 234 2.78 9.94 -6.42
N SER A 235 3.53 10.19 -7.49
CA SER A 235 4.97 9.98 -7.53
C SER A 235 5.71 10.88 -6.52
N GLU A 236 5.33 12.15 -6.44
CA GLU A 236 5.96 13.09 -5.50
C GLU A 236 5.64 12.76 -4.05
N ALA A 237 4.40 12.36 -3.74
CA ALA A 237 4.04 11.93 -2.39
C ALA A 237 4.88 10.72 -1.94
N MET A 238 5.11 9.76 -2.84
CA MET A 238 5.97 8.60 -2.57
C MET A 238 7.46 8.93 -2.56
N ARG A 239 7.91 9.95 -3.30
CA ARG A 239 9.28 10.43 -3.22
C ARG A 239 9.56 11.02 -1.84
N MET A 240 8.72 11.93 -1.39
CA MET A 240 8.91 12.61 -0.09
C MET A 240 8.88 11.64 1.09
N TYR A 241 7.88 10.77 1.12
CA TYR A 241 7.67 9.83 2.22
C TYR A 241 7.34 8.44 1.67
N PRO A 242 8.35 7.71 1.16
CA PRO A 242 8.14 6.38 0.60
C PRO A 242 7.52 5.45 1.65
N PRO A 243 6.37 4.81 1.36
CA PRO A 243 5.66 3.97 2.33
C PRO A 243 6.50 2.81 2.88
N VAL A 244 7.44 2.32 2.08
CA VAL A 244 8.47 1.35 2.50
C VAL A 244 9.82 2.07 2.47
N PRO A 245 10.23 2.71 3.59
CA PRO A 245 11.41 3.58 3.60
C PRO A 245 12.73 2.83 3.40
N PHE A 246 12.75 1.52 3.68
CA PHE A 246 13.90 0.64 3.50
C PHE A 246 13.46 -0.71 3.00
N SER A 247 14.13 -1.24 1.98
CA SER A 247 13.97 -2.61 1.50
C SER A 247 15.13 -3.46 2.02
N LEU A 248 14.81 -4.43 2.87
CA LEU A 248 15.82 -5.24 3.58
C LEU A 248 16.16 -6.49 2.79
N ARG A 249 17.45 -6.85 2.78
CA ARG A 249 17.97 -8.09 2.22
C ARG A 249 19.03 -8.68 3.15
N TYR A 250 19.23 -9.98 3.04
CA TYR A 250 20.26 -10.74 3.73
C TYR A 250 21.19 -11.35 2.70
N VAL A 251 22.51 -11.17 2.90
CA VAL A 251 23.53 -11.70 1.99
C VAL A 251 23.74 -13.20 2.25
N MET A 252 23.38 -14.03 1.27
CA MET A 252 23.42 -15.50 1.39
C MET A 252 24.80 -16.10 1.19
N ARG A 253 25.66 -15.43 0.41
CA ARG A 253 27.04 -15.82 0.12
C ARG A 253 27.89 -14.59 -0.15
N ASP A 254 29.19 -14.70 0.07
CA ASP A 254 30.13 -13.62 -0.23
C ASP A 254 29.90 -13.10 -1.66
N THR A 255 29.71 -11.82 -1.79
CA THR A 255 29.41 -11.19 -3.07
C THR A 255 30.03 -9.80 -3.15
N VAL A 256 30.14 -9.27 -4.34
CA VAL A 256 30.62 -7.90 -4.60
C VAL A 256 29.54 -7.13 -5.31
N VAL A 257 29.20 -5.96 -4.78
CA VAL A 257 28.29 -4.99 -5.40
C VAL A 257 29.11 -3.73 -5.68
N GLU A 258 29.24 -3.40 -6.96
CA GLU A 258 30.18 -2.38 -7.40
C GLU A 258 31.60 -2.69 -6.87
N ASN A 259 32.14 -1.83 -6.00
CA ASN A 259 33.45 -1.99 -5.39
C ASN A 259 33.39 -2.46 -3.92
N TYR A 260 32.20 -2.81 -3.42
CA TYR A 260 32.01 -3.19 -2.03
C TYR A 260 31.90 -4.70 -1.89
N LYS A 261 32.78 -5.29 -1.08
CA LYS A 261 32.65 -6.70 -0.68
C LYS A 261 31.61 -6.81 0.43
N LEU A 262 30.65 -7.71 0.23
CA LEU A 262 29.63 -8.05 1.21
C LEU A 262 29.85 -9.51 1.64
N ASP A 263 30.12 -9.73 2.90
CA ASP A 263 30.29 -11.08 3.44
C ASP A 263 28.93 -11.73 3.67
N ALA A 264 28.84 -13.04 3.50
CA ALA A 264 27.66 -13.83 3.87
C ALA A 264 27.23 -13.54 5.30
N GLY A 265 25.96 -13.44 5.57
CA GLY A 265 25.42 -13.08 6.87
C GLY A 265 25.20 -11.59 7.09
N THR A 266 25.60 -10.74 6.16
CA THR A 266 25.40 -9.29 6.25
C THR A 266 23.95 -8.92 5.95
N TYR A 267 23.37 -8.01 6.74
CA TYR A 267 22.10 -7.35 6.40
C TYR A 267 22.37 -6.09 5.60
N VAL A 268 21.70 -5.96 4.48
CA VAL A 268 21.76 -4.75 3.63
C VAL A 268 20.37 -4.12 3.52
N ALA A 269 20.34 -2.80 3.50
CA ALA A 269 19.12 -2.02 3.32
C ALA A 269 19.28 -1.11 2.11
N ILE A 270 18.35 -1.22 1.17
CA ILE A 270 18.19 -0.24 0.09
C ILE A 270 17.21 0.80 0.61
N GLY A 271 17.61 2.06 0.65
CA GLY A 271 16.85 3.12 1.32
C GLY A 271 16.22 4.12 0.38
N PRO A 272 15.00 3.86 -0.17
CA PRO A 272 14.27 4.88 -0.90
C PRO A 272 14.21 6.21 -0.14
N LEU A 273 13.89 6.18 1.16
CA LEU A 273 13.82 7.41 1.97
C LEU A 273 15.10 8.25 1.92
N VAL A 274 16.27 7.63 1.85
CA VAL A 274 17.55 8.35 1.77
C VAL A 274 17.75 8.90 0.38
N LEU A 275 17.65 8.05 -0.65
CA LEU A 275 17.93 8.43 -2.05
C LEU A 275 16.90 9.40 -2.63
N HIS A 276 15.64 9.27 -2.22
CA HIS A 276 14.59 10.20 -2.64
C HIS A 276 14.71 11.60 -2.02
N ASN A 277 15.54 11.77 -0.99
CA ASN A 277 15.77 13.05 -0.32
C ASN A 277 17.21 13.54 -0.46
N ASP A 278 18.01 12.95 -1.34
CA ASP A 278 19.40 13.29 -1.56
C ASP A 278 19.52 14.41 -2.62
N GLU A 279 20.14 15.55 -2.24
CA GLU A 279 20.33 16.72 -3.09
C GLU A 279 21.18 16.45 -4.34
N ARG A 280 21.93 15.33 -4.36
CA ARG A 280 22.68 14.92 -5.56
C ARG A 280 21.76 14.47 -6.70
N PHE A 281 20.55 14.03 -6.39
CA PHE A 281 19.57 13.49 -7.35
C PHE A 281 18.32 14.37 -7.49
N TRP A 282 18.03 15.19 -6.47
CA TRP A 282 16.78 15.96 -6.40
C TRP A 282 17.06 17.42 -6.05
N GLU A 283 16.61 18.35 -6.85
CA GLU A 283 16.63 19.76 -6.52
C GLU A 283 15.60 20.05 -5.43
N ASN A 284 15.98 20.79 -4.37
CA ASN A 284 15.13 21.11 -3.22
C ASN A 284 14.32 19.89 -2.70
N PRO A 285 14.98 18.79 -2.30
CA PRO A 285 14.28 17.53 -2.04
C PRO A 285 13.28 17.58 -0.88
N GLN A 286 13.35 18.60 -0.03
CA GLN A 286 12.43 18.80 1.09
C GLN A 286 11.11 19.51 0.69
N GLU A 287 11.05 20.04 -0.53
CA GLU A 287 9.86 20.67 -1.07
C GLU A 287 9.01 19.65 -1.82
N CYS A 288 7.68 19.72 -1.59
CA CYS A 288 6.72 18.91 -2.33
C CYS A 288 6.39 19.64 -3.63
N ASP A 289 6.90 19.15 -4.73
CA ASP A 289 6.66 19.70 -6.07
C ASP A 289 6.30 18.58 -7.07
N PRO A 290 5.01 18.32 -7.28
CA PRO A 290 4.57 17.31 -8.25
C PRO A 290 5.05 17.58 -9.68
N ASN A 291 5.35 18.84 -10.04
CA ASN A 291 5.80 19.18 -11.39
C ASN A 291 7.10 18.50 -11.79
N ARG A 292 7.90 18.01 -10.83
CA ARG A 292 9.10 17.18 -11.08
C ARG A 292 8.82 15.97 -11.97
N PHE A 293 7.61 15.42 -11.88
CA PHE A 293 7.19 14.22 -12.59
C PHE A 293 6.32 14.50 -13.83
N LEU A 294 6.09 15.76 -14.19
CA LEU A 294 5.34 16.10 -15.41
C LEU A 294 6.17 15.93 -16.70
N ASN A 295 7.50 16.09 -16.61
CA ASN A 295 8.43 15.99 -17.73
C ASN A 295 9.20 14.66 -17.63
N ALA A 296 8.49 13.54 -17.70
CA ALA A 296 9.02 12.20 -17.40
C ALA A 296 9.98 11.59 -18.43
N ASP A 297 10.59 12.37 -19.31
CA ASP A 297 11.61 11.86 -20.25
C ASP A 297 12.96 11.53 -19.56
N GLU A 298 13.16 11.94 -18.31
CA GLU A 298 14.32 11.59 -17.51
C GLU A 298 13.90 10.67 -16.36
N THR A 299 14.09 9.36 -16.52
CA THR A 299 13.98 8.39 -15.43
C THR A 299 15.09 8.67 -14.41
N ASN A 300 14.73 9.28 -13.27
CA ASN A 300 15.67 9.44 -12.18
C ASN A 300 15.95 8.07 -11.54
N GLU A 301 17.17 7.56 -11.72
CA GLU A 301 17.59 6.25 -11.19
C GLU A 301 17.51 6.16 -9.66
N ALA A 302 17.49 7.30 -8.97
CA ALA A 302 17.26 7.35 -7.53
C ALA A 302 15.78 7.17 -7.12
N TYR A 303 14.83 7.13 -8.09
CA TYR A 303 13.41 6.97 -7.81
C TYR A 303 12.95 5.50 -7.96
N PHE A 304 12.72 4.81 -6.83
CA PHE A 304 12.27 3.41 -6.82
C PHE A 304 11.33 3.08 -5.65
N PRO A 305 10.19 3.78 -5.52
CA PRO A 305 9.28 3.63 -4.37
C PRO A 305 8.63 2.25 -4.26
N PHE A 306 8.60 1.50 -5.36
CA PHE A 306 8.05 0.15 -5.45
C PHE A 306 9.08 -0.98 -5.41
N SER A 307 10.31 -0.67 -4.95
CA SER A 307 11.44 -1.61 -5.03
C SER A 307 11.76 -1.99 -6.48
N GLY A 308 12.57 -3.02 -6.69
CA GLY A 308 13.00 -3.47 -8.01
C GLY A 308 13.23 -4.96 -8.08
N GLY A 309 13.54 -5.46 -9.29
CA GLY A 309 13.81 -6.88 -9.55
C GLY A 309 12.59 -7.76 -9.31
N ALA A 310 12.83 -9.01 -8.90
CA ALA A 310 11.78 -9.99 -8.68
C ALA A 310 10.74 -9.57 -7.62
N HIS A 311 11.15 -8.80 -6.62
CA HIS A 311 10.30 -8.31 -5.55
C HIS A 311 9.66 -6.92 -5.81
N THR A 312 9.64 -6.44 -7.06
CA THR A 312 8.86 -5.24 -7.41
C THR A 312 7.41 -5.40 -6.95
N CYS A 313 6.84 -4.33 -6.40
CA CYS A 313 5.47 -4.35 -5.87
C CYS A 313 4.47 -4.89 -6.89
N ILE A 314 3.73 -5.94 -6.52
CA ILE A 314 2.71 -6.56 -7.38
C ILE A 314 1.50 -5.62 -7.56
N GLY A 315 1.18 -4.83 -6.53
CA GLY A 315 0.03 -3.93 -6.50
C GLY A 315 0.30 -2.52 -7.02
N LYS A 316 1.45 -2.24 -7.66
CA LYS A 316 1.83 -0.86 -8.04
C LYS A 316 0.79 -0.15 -8.90
N PHE A 317 0.19 -0.84 -9.87
CA PHE A 317 -0.83 -0.26 -10.73
C PHE A 317 -2.16 -0.05 -9.99
N PHE A 318 -2.55 -1.02 -9.15
CA PHE A 318 -3.72 -0.86 -8.30
C PHE A 318 -3.56 0.33 -7.35
N ALA A 319 -2.41 0.48 -6.72
CA ALA A 319 -2.11 1.60 -5.82
C ALA A 319 -2.21 2.96 -6.54
N SER A 320 -1.64 3.09 -7.76
CA SER A 320 -1.75 4.30 -8.57
C SER A 320 -3.20 4.61 -8.96
N TYR A 321 -3.94 3.61 -9.45
CA TYR A 321 -5.33 3.82 -9.87
C TYR A 321 -6.25 4.13 -8.70
N LEU A 322 -6.12 3.43 -7.58
CA LEU A 322 -6.89 3.71 -6.37
C LEU A 322 -6.58 5.10 -5.81
N PHE A 323 -5.31 5.47 -5.77
CA PHE A 323 -4.89 6.81 -5.37
C PHE A 323 -5.55 7.88 -6.25
N LYS A 324 -5.46 7.75 -7.58
CA LYS A 324 -6.10 8.69 -8.52
C LYS A 324 -7.60 8.74 -8.34
N ASN A 325 -8.26 7.59 -8.12
CA ASN A 325 -9.69 7.56 -7.83
C ASN A 325 -10.06 8.40 -6.61
N VAL A 326 -9.38 8.21 -5.48
CA VAL A 326 -9.63 8.97 -4.24
C VAL A 326 -9.38 10.46 -4.46
N ILE A 327 -8.25 10.81 -5.07
CA ILE A 327 -7.85 12.21 -5.30
C ILE A 327 -8.79 12.91 -6.28
N TYR A 328 -9.09 12.28 -7.41
CA TYR A 328 -9.99 12.87 -8.41
C TYR A 328 -11.41 13.01 -7.89
N LYS A 329 -11.89 12.00 -7.12
CA LYS A 329 -13.20 12.10 -6.46
C LYS A 329 -13.25 13.28 -5.50
N LEU A 330 -12.19 13.51 -4.72
CA LEU A 330 -12.08 14.66 -3.82
C LEU A 330 -12.14 15.98 -4.58
N VAL A 331 -11.22 16.19 -5.55
CA VAL A 331 -11.08 17.49 -6.20
C VAL A 331 -12.24 17.83 -7.14
N SER A 332 -12.91 16.82 -7.73
CA SER A 332 -14.09 17.06 -8.58
C SER A 332 -15.32 17.49 -7.77
N ASN A 333 -15.48 17.02 -6.54
CA ASN A 333 -16.68 17.23 -5.73
C ASN A 333 -16.52 18.28 -4.63
N ILE A 334 -15.28 18.64 -4.27
CA ILE A 334 -14.97 19.67 -3.29
C ILE A 334 -14.36 20.87 -4.00
N GLU A 335 -14.82 22.09 -3.68
CA GLU A 335 -14.35 23.30 -4.37
C GLU A 335 -12.91 23.63 -4.02
N THR A 336 -12.58 23.56 -2.75
CA THR A 336 -11.23 23.80 -2.23
C THR A 336 -11.06 23.13 -0.89
N ILE A 337 -9.82 22.84 -0.53
CA ILE A 337 -9.43 22.38 0.80
C ILE A 337 -8.31 23.26 1.33
N SER A 338 -8.21 23.39 2.64
CA SER A 338 -7.14 24.19 3.25
C SER A 338 -6.68 23.59 4.58
N SER A 339 -5.39 23.80 4.88
CA SER A 339 -4.81 23.57 6.20
C SER A 339 -3.77 24.64 6.51
N THR A 340 -3.69 25.03 7.78
CA THR A 340 -2.63 25.91 8.29
C THR A 340 -1.61 25.14 9.12
N GLU A 341 -1.85 23.86 9.35
CA GLU A 341 -1.00 23.01 10.18
C GLU A 341 0.08 22.31 9.31
N PRO A 342 1.36 22.35 9.70
CA PRO A 342 2.40 21.64 8.99
C PRO A 342 2.27 20.13 9.21
N LEU A 343 2.43 19.35 8.14
CA LEU A 343 2.50 17.90 8.22
C LEU A 343 3.90 17.48 8.69
N LYS A 344 4.00 16.97 9.91
CA LYS A 344 5.25 16.41 10.46
C LYS A 344 5.14 14.90 10.51
N ILE A 345 5.96 14.20 9.72
CA ILE A 345 5.92 12.75 9.57
C ILE A 345 6.95 12.05 10.46
N ASN A 346 6.56 10.89 11.01
CA ASN A 346 7.47 9.84 11.45
C ASN A 346 7.70 8.92 10.24
N PRO A 347 8.91 8.82 9.70
CA PRO A 347 9.13 8.18 8.41
C PRO A 347 9.17 6.64 8.45
N ALA A 348 9.24 6.03 9.62
CA ALA A 348 9.39 4.58 9.77
C ALA A 348 8.53 4.03 10.92
N PRO A 349 8.08 2.76 10.87
CA PRO A 349 8.32 1.76 9.79
C PRO A 349 7.52 1.99 8.51
N ILE A 350 6.35 2.61 8.58
CA ILE A 350 5.54 3.16 7.51
C ILE A 350 5.29 4.62 7.89
N PRO A 351 5.40 5.60 6.99
CA PRO A 351 5.22 7.01 7.31
C PRO A 351 3.83 7.29 7.89
N PHE A 352 3.80 8.02 8.99
CA PHE A 352 2.55 8.49 9.62
C PHE A 352 2.77 9.85 10.30
N PRO A 353 1.75 10.71 10.40
CA PRO A 353 1.90 12.01 11.04
C PRO A 353 2.15 11.88 12.55
N ARG A 354 3.06 12.73 13.08
CA ARG A 354 3.31 12.83 14.53
C ARG A 354 2.09 13.34 15.29
N LYS A 355 1.33 14.21 14.67
CA LYS A 355 0.04 14.72 15.08
C LYS A 355 -0.84 14.80 13.84
N ASP A 356 -2.08 14.37 13.93
CA ASP A 356 -3.02 14.49 12.84
C ASP A 356 -3.29 15.94 12.47
N VAL A 357 -3.51 16.21 11.20
CA VAL A 357 -3.71 17.55 10.64
C VAL A 357 -5.18 17.72 10.29
N LYS A 358 -5.75 18.86 10.67
CA LYS A 358 -7.12 19.20 10.30
C LYS A 358 -7.16 19.84 8.92
N ILE A 359 -8.03 19.30 8.05
CA ILE A 359 -8.38 19.86 6.75
C ILE A 359 -9.75 20.51 6.85
N THR A 360 -9.90 21.69 6.25
CA THR A 360 -11.17 22.44 6.15
C THR A 360 -11.55 22.58 4.68
N LEU A 361 -12.85 22.39 4.37
CA LEU A 361 -13.44 22.53 3.05
C LEU A 361 -13.88 23.97 2.81
#